data_8b7fafb878942b7e94e9373e6ba1f453
#
_entry.id   8b7fafb878942b7e94e9373e6ba1f453
#
_cell.length_a   1.000
_cell.length_b   1.000
_cell.length_c   1.000
_cell.angle_alpha   90.00
_cell.angle_beta   90.00
_cell.angle_gamma   90.00
#
_symmetry.space_group_name_H-M   'P 1'
#
loop_
_entity.id
_entity.type
_entity.pdbx_description
1 polymer ?
#
loop_
_entity_poly.entity_id
_entity_poly.type
_entity_poly.pdbx_seq_one_letter_code
_entity_poly.pdbx_strand_id
1 'polypeptide(L)'
;MPDIWGVDNFEVTDQFNTAELLETLSFFLGARITNHHLIHELEHLGRCDGLTGINNWNAYSDEVLRLRQAHNCVGVIFIDMNGLKVINDTEGHLAGNAALCTIAGFLVGLYGVDHVYRLGGDEFVVLLQHITESEFSSQLKRLRDEASHLGNLSIAAGGQWIADVVEIMNAIQEADNAMYRDKAKYYKKKNKQ
;
A
#
# COMPACT_ATOMS: atom_id res chain seq x y z
N MET A 1 16.08 -79.88 33.17
CA MET A 1 15.58 -78.95 32.14
C MET A 1 15.56 -77.57 32.75
N PRO A 2 16.40 -76.65 32.34
CA PRO A 2 16.39 -75.27 32.87
C PRO A 2 15.42 -74.43 32.14
N ASP A 3 14.62 -73.63 32.90
CA ASP A 3 13.68 -72.69 32.43
C ASP A 3 14.38 -71.46 31.79
N ILE A 4 14.16 -71.27 30.52
CA ILE A 4 14.67 -70.16 29.72
C ILE A 4 13.50 -69.20 29.52
N TRP A 5 13.27 -68.29 30.45
CA TRP A 5 12.55 -67.05 30.28
C TRP A 5 13.10 -65.99 31.22
N GLY A 6 14.31 -65.49 30.88
CA GLY A 6 14.77 -64.23 31.43
C GLY A 6 13.98 -63.12 30.71
N VAL A 7 12.94 -62.63 31.34
CA VAL A 7 12.31 -61.39 30.96
C VAL A 7 13.19 -60.29 31.59
N ASP A 8 14.11 -59.76 30.77
CA ASP A 8 14.80 -58.51 31.10
C ASP A 8 13.75 -57.44 31.29
N ASN A 9 13.56 -57.00 32.52
CA ASN A 9 12.88 -55.79 32.87
C ASN A 9 13.61 -54.61 32.19
N PHE A 10 13.12 -54.20 31.02
CA PHE A 10 13.41 -52.90 30.49
C PHE A 10 12.80 -51.90 31.46
N GLU A 11 13.57 -51.43 32.43
CA GLU A 11 13.26 -50.16 33.10
C GLU A 11 13.38 -49.05 32.07
N VAL A 12 12.25 -48.71 31.48
CA VAL A 12 12.10 -47.46 30.75
C VAL A 12 12.26 -46.36 31.79
N THR A 13 13.48 -45.91 32.01
CA THR A 13 13.76 -44.68 32.74
C THR A 13 13.40 -43.53 31.87
N ASP A 14 12.10 -43.30 31.67
CA ASP A 14 11.54 -42.08 31.14
C ASP A 14 11.70 -40.94 32.18
N GLN A 15 12.95 -40.59 32.45
CA GLN A 15 13.24 -39.29 33.05
C GLN A 15 13.24 -38.27 31.89
N PHE A 16 12.06 -38.01 31.32
CA PHE A 16 11.84 -36.77 30.61
C PHE A 16 12.11 -35.62 31.57
N ASN A 17 13.25 -34.97 31.40
CA ASN A 17 13.57 -33.77 32.15
C ASN A 17 12.59 -32.68 31.66
N THR A 18 11.45 -32.55 32.35
CA THR A 18 10.40 -31.61 32.01
C THR A 18 10.91 -30.17 31.96
N ALA A 19 11.94 -29.84 32.70
CA ALA A 19 12.60 -28.53 32.68
C ALA A 19 13.35 -28.32 31.37
N GLU A 20 14.11 -29.30 30.89
CA GLU A 20 14.84 -29.22 29.62
C GLU A 20 13.88 -29.18 28.42
N LEU A 21 12.76 -29.90 28.49
CA LEU A 21 11.71 -29.83 27.50
C LEU A 21 11.07 -28.45 27.46
N LEU A 22 10.77 -27.84 28.62
CA LEU A 22 10.20 -26.51 28.73
C LEU A 22 11.17 -25.44 28.23
N GLU A 23 12.45 -25.54 28.56
CA GLU A 23 13.48 -24.63 28.04
C GLU A 23 13.59 -24.73 26.52
N THR A 24 13.61 -25.95 25.97
CA THR A 24 13.67 -26.19 24.53
C THR A 24 12.43 -25.62 23.83
N LEU A 25 11.23 -25.89 24.36
CA LEU A 25 9.99 -25.33 23.83
C LEU A 25 9.95 -23.79 23.91
N SER A 26 10.42 -23.21 25.01
CA SER A 26 10.52 -21.76 25.18
C SER A 26 11.46 -21.14 24.15
N PHE A 27 12.60 -21.77 23.89
CA PHE A 27 13.54 -21.34 22.85
C PHE A 27 12.91 -21.39 21.45
N PHE A 28 12.25 -22.50 21.09
CA PHE A 28 11.58 -22.63 19.80
C PHE A 28 10.44 -21.64 19.62
N LEU A 29 9.63 -21.41 20.67
CA LEU A 29 8.56 -20.42 20.64
C LEU A 29 9.12 -19.00 20.49
N GLY A 30 10.15 -18.65 21.25
CA GLY A 30 10.84 -17.37 21.14
C GLY A 30 11.41 -17.13 19.74
N ALA A 31 12.12 -18.11 19.18
CA ALA A 31 12.66 -18.03 17.82
C ALA A 31 11.55 -17.89 16.77
N ARG A 32 10.43 -18.60 16.92
CA ARG A 32 9.29 -18.51 15.99
C ARG A 32 8.59 -17.15 16.05
N ILE A 33 8.42 -16.58 17.25
CA ILE A 33 7.85 -15.24 17.42
C ILE A 33 8.77 -14.19 16.80
N THR A 34 10.08 -14.28 17.06
CA THR A 34 11.06 -13.35 16.48
C THR A 34 11.09 -13.45 14.97
N ASN A 35 11.11 -14.65 14.40
CA ASN A 35 11.06 -14.84 12.94
C ASN A 35 9.77 -14.30 12.34
N HIS A 36 8.64 -14.51 12.98
CA HIS A 36 7.36 -13.97 12.51
C HIS A 36 7.38 -12.43 12.50
N HIS A 37 7.92 -11.82 13.56
CA HIS A 37 8.05 -10.36 13.64
C HIS A 37 8.97 -9.80 12.56
N LEU A 38 10.14 -10.42 12.34
CA LEU A 38 11.08 -10.03 11.28
C LEU A 38 10.47 -10.16 9.88
N ILE A 39 9.74 -11.23 9.61
CA ILE A 39 9.04 -11.40 8.33
C ILE A 39 8.02 -10.28 8.13
N HIS A 40 7.21 -9.97 9.14
CA HIS A 40 6.24 -8.88 9.07
C HIS A 40 6.90 -7.50 8.87
N GLU A 41 8.02 -7.24 9.53
CA GLU A 41 8.78 -6.00 9.31
C GLU A 41 9.34 -5.92 7.87
N LEU A 42 9.90 -7.03 7.36
CA LEU A 42 10.40 -7.09 5.98
C LEU A 42 9.27 -6.92 4.96
N GLU A 43 8.12 -7.54 5.18
CA GLU A 43 6.93 -7.35 4.34
C GLU A 43 6.45 -5.91 4.38
N HIS A 44 6.38 -5.29 5.55
CA HIS A 44 5.99 -3.88 5.71
C HIS A 44 6.98 -2.95 5.00
N LEU A 45 8.29 -3.13 5.20
CA LEU A 45 9.32 -2.36 4.51
C LEU A 45 9.29 -2.57 2.99
N GLY A 46 8.91 -3.77 2.53
CA GLY A 46 8.76 -4.08 1.11
C GLY A 46 7.50 -3.50 0.47
N ARG A 47 6.46 -3.11 1.24
CA ARG A 47 5.15 -2.69 0.74
C ARG A 47 4.76 -1.25 1.05
N CYS A 48 5.49 -0.57 1.93
CA CYS A 48 5.23 0.82 2.32
C CYS A 48 6.25 1.78 1.72
N ASP A 49 5.82 2.99 1.42
CA ASP A 49 6.71 4.09 1.04
C ASP A 49 7.38 4.68 2.28
N GLY A 50 8.71 4.71 2.29
CA GLY A 50 9.51 5.10 3.45
C GLY A 50 9.34 6.56 3.89
N LEU A 51 8.80 7.45 3.04
CA LEU A 51 8.55 8.84 3.37
C LEU A 51 7.14 9.05 3.92
N THR A 52 6.14 8.52 3.22
CA THR A 52 4.73 8.82 3.48
C THR A 52 4.03 7.75 4.33
N GLY A 53 4.61 6.55 4.44
CA GLY A 53 4.05 5.42 5.19
C GLY A 53 2.85 4.73 4.53
N ILE A 54 2.38 5.21 3.37
CA ILE A 54 1.31 4.57 2.59
C ILE A 54 1.87 3.43 1.72
N ASN A 55 1.00 2.69 1.03
CA ASN A 55 1.44 1.64 0.13
C ASN A 55 2.36 2.18 -0.98
N ASN A 56 3.40 1.43 -1.32
CA ASN A 56 4.38 1.77 -2.35
C ASN A 56 4.05 1.12 -3.71
N TRP A 57 4.95 1.28 -4.69
CA TRP A 57 4.87 0.67 -6.01
C TRP A 57 4.74 -0.86 -5.97
N ASN A 58 5.44 -1.56 -5.06
CA ASN A 58 5.35 -3.02 -4.97
C ASN A 58 3.94 -3.45 -4.54
N ALA A 59 3.40 -2.79 -3.51
CA ALA A 59 2.04 -3.05 -3.05
C ALA A 59 0.99 -2.75 -4.13
N TYR A 60 1.17 -1.66 -4.90
CA TYR A 60 0.34 -1.32 -6.07
C TYR A 60 0.40 -2.41 -7.15
N SER A 61 1.61 -2.85 -7.51
CA SER A 61 1.81 -3.86 -8.56
C SER A 61 1.16 -5.18 -8.20
N ASP A 62 1.32 -5.63 -6.95
CA ASP A 62 0.68 -6.85 -6.43
C ASP A 62 -0.85 -6.73 -6.47
N GLU A 63 -1.39 -5.57 -6.08
CA GLU A 63 -2.81 -5.33 -6.06
C GLU A 63 -3.40 -5.32 -7.48
N VAL A 64 -2.74 -4.69 -8.45
CA VAL A 64 -3.14 -4.72 -9.87
C VAL A 64 -3.13 -6.17 -10.39
N LEU A 65 -2.11 -6.98 -10.05
CA LEU A 65 -2.06 -8.38 -10.44
C LEU A 65 -3.19 -9.19 -9.81
N ARG A 66 -3.50 -8.95 -8.52
CA ARG A 66 -4.61 -9.58 -7.82
C ARG A 66 -5.96 -9.21 -8.44
N LEU A 67 -6.15 -7.94 -8.77
CA LEU A 67 -7.36 -7.44 -9.41
C LEU A 67 -7.61 -8.09 -10.77
N ARG A 68 -6.59 -8.32 -11.58
CA ARG A 68 -6.74 -8.99 -12.89
C ARG A 68 -7.35 -10.37 -12.84
N GLN A 69 -7.33 -11.01 -11.67
CA GLN A 69 -7.92 -12.34 -11.45
C GLN A 69 -9.33 -12.27 -10.84
N ALA A 70 -9.77 -11.09 -10.45
CA ALA A 70 -11.07 -10.87 -9.84
C ALA A 70 -12.05 -10.33 -10.89
N HIS A 71 -13.30 -10.83 -10.89
CA HIS A 71 -14.37 -10.30 -11.76
C HIS A 71 -15.17 -9.26 -10.99
N ASN A 72 -14.66 -8.04 -10.89
CA ASN A 72 -15.32 -6.94 -10.19
C ASN A 72 -15.10 -5.60 -10.91
N CYS A 73 -15.92 -4.61 -10.58
CA CYS A 73 -15.73 -3.23 -11.05
C CYS A 73 -14.65 -2.53 -10.22
N VAL A 74 -13.88 -1.66 -10.88
CA VAL A 74 -12.80 -0.89 -10.26
C VAL A 74 -12.79 0.55 -10.78
N GLY A 75 -12.60 1.50 -9.85
CA GLY A 75 -12.24 2.86 -10.15
C GLY A 75 -10.75 3.09 -9.92
N VAL A 76 -10.07 3.67 -10.88
CA VAL A 76 -8.65 4.04 -10.81
C VAL A 76 -8.55 5.57 -10.84
N ILE A 77 -7.83 6.17 -9.89
CA ILE A 77 -7.55 7.60 -9.88
C ILE A 77 -6.03 7.79 -9.83
N PHE A 78 -5.47 8.46 -10.84
CA PHE A 78 -4.10 8.94 -10.82
C PHE A 78 -4.05 10.37 -10.30
N ILE A 79 -3.10 10.65 -9.43
CA ILE A 79 -2.89 11.94 -8.80
C ILE A 79 -1.41 12.30 -8.89
N ASP A 80 -1.14 13.56 -9.20
CA ASP A 80 0.21 14.12 -9.25
C ASP A 80 0.22 15.46 -8.50
N MET A 81 1.24 15.67 -7.65
CA MET A 81 1.39 16.92 -6.94
C MET A 81 1.98 18.00 -7.83
N ASN A 82 1.26 19.10 -8.02
CA ASN A 82 1.74 20.22 -8.83
C ASN A 82 2.83 21.02 -8.09
N GLY A 83 3.90 21.31 -8.79
CA GLY A 83 4.91 22.28 -8.35
C GLY A 83 5.86 21.79 -7.26
N LEU A 84 5.98 20.48 -7.00
CA LEU A 84 6.92 19.92 -6.03
C LEU A 84 8.36 20.41 -6.27
N LYS A 85 8.80 20.48 -7.54
CA LYS A 85 10.13 21.01 -7.89
C LYS A 85 10.30 22.45 -7.40
N VAL A 86 9.29 23.30 -7.57
CA VAL A 86 9.37 24.70 -7.13
C VAL A 86 9.51 24.78 -5.61
N ILE A 87 8.74 23.97 -4.87
CA ILE A 87 8.87 23.90 -3.40
C ILE A 87 10.27 23.46 -2.99
N ASN A 88 10.79 22.39 -3.62
CA ASN A 88 12.14 21.92 -3.35
C ASN A 88 13.22 22.97 -3.64
N ASP A 89 13.09 23.70 -4.75
CA ASP A 89 14.07 24.71 -5.17
C ASP A 89 14.00 25.99 -4.32
N THR A 90 12.83 26.34 -3.77
CA THR A 90 12.61 27.57 -2.98
C THR A 90 12.71 27.37 -1.48
N GLU A 91 12.19 26.24 -0.96
CA GLU A 91 12.03 25.98 0.47
C GLU A 91 12.83 24.73 0.95
N GLY A 92 13.49 24.05 -0.01
CA GLY A 92 14.32 22.88 0.26
C GLY A 92 13.54 21.56 0.30
N HIS A 93 14.31 20.45 0.20
CA HIS A 93 13.73 19.08 0.15
C HIS A 93 12.89 18.69 1.37
N LEU A 94 13.16 19.26 2.55
CA LEU A 94 12.36 18.97 3.74
C LEU A 94 10.93 19.51 3.60
N ALA A 95 10.77 20.70 3.00
CA ALA A 95 9.46 21.28 2.71
C ALA A 95 8.70 20.45 1.66
N GLY A 96 9.37 20.01 0.61
CA GLY A 96 8.78 19.10 -0.38
C GLY A 96 8.35 17.76 0.21
N ASN A 97 9.16 17.19 1.10
CA ASN A 97 8.80 15.96 1.81
C ASN A 97 7.57 16.16 2.72
N ALA A 98 7.49 17.27 3.44
CA ALA A 98 6.31 17.60 4.26
C ALA A 98 5.06 17.78 3.39
N ALA A 99 5.18 18.40 2.22
CA ALA A 99 4.10 18.55 1.26
C ALA A 99 3.59 17.19 0.75
N LEU A 100 4.51 16.26 0.40
CA LEU A 100 4.17 14.90 -0.01
C LEU A 100 3.44 14.13 1.10
N CYS A 101 3.91 14.23 2.35
CA CYS A 101 3.23 13.64 3.51
C CYS A 101 1.83 14.24 3.73
N THR A 102 1.66 15.54 3.50
CA THR A 102 0.36 16.21 3.60
C THR A 102 -0.62 15.69 2.54
N ILE A 103 -0.18 15.54 1.29
CA ILE A 103 -1.00 14.95 0.20
C ILE A 103 -1.35 13.50 0.53
N ALA A 104 -0.39 12.69 0.98
CA ALA A 104 -0.65 11.31 1.38
C ALA A 104 -1.71 11.22 2.49
N GLY A 105 -1.56 12.01 3.55
CA GLY A 105 -2.55 12.08 4.65
C GLY A 105 -3.93 12.52 4.20
N PHE A 106 -4.00 13.50 3.28
CA PHE A 106 -5.25 13.96 2.66
C PHE A 106 -5.94 12.82 1.89
N LEU A 107 -5.20 12.09 1.04
CA LEU A 107 -5.74 10.98 0.26
C LEU A 107 -6.21 9.82 1.16
N VAL A 108 -5.43 9.51 2.20
CA VAL A 108 -5.80 8.49 3.20
C VAL A 108 -7.06 8.90 3.96
N GLY A 109 -7.22 10.18 4.29
CA GLY A 109 -8.43 10.70 4.92
C GLY A 109 -9.69 10.55 4.05
N LEU A 110 -9.54 10.60 2.72
CA LEU A 110 -10.65 10.44 1.77
C LEU A 110 -11.00 8.98 1.49
N TYR A 111 -9.99 8.12 1.36
CA TYR A 111 -10.15 6.78 0.75
C TYR A 111 -9.74 5.62 1.67
N GLY A 112 -9.03 5.90 2.78
CA GLY A 112 -8.41 4.86 3.60
C GLY A 112 -7.04 4.42 3.08
N VAL A 113 -6.16 3.98 3.98
CA VAL A 113 -4.76 3.62 3.67
C VAL A 113 -4.65 2.44 2.69
N ASP A 114 -5.59 1.50 2.74
CA ASP A 114 -5.57 0.28 1.91
C ASP A 114 -5.78 0.56 0.42
N HIS A 115 -6.30 1.74 0.08
CA HIS A 115 -6.64 2.12 -1.29
C HIS A 115 -5.66 3.12 -1.91
N VAL A 116 -4.70 3.66 -1.12
CA VAL A 116 -3.80 4.73 -1.54
C VAL A 116 -2.39 4.22 -1.71
N TYR A 117 -1.80 4.52 -2.85
CA TYR A 117 -0.46 4.08 -3.25
C TYR A 117 0.38 5.26 -3.70
N ARG A 118 1.67 5.28 -3.33
CA ARG A 118 2.65 6.20 -3.92
C ARG A 118 3.55 5.42 -4.88
N LEU A 119 3.55 5.83 -6.15
CA LEU A 119 4.34 5.15 -7.18
C LEU A 119 5.80 5.61 -7.20
N GLY A 120 6.05 6.85 -6.79
CA GLY A 120 7.35 7.49 -6.72
C GLY A 120 7.25 9.00 -6.97
N GLY A 121 8.27 9.75 -6.57
CA GLY A 121 8.26 11.21 -6.77
C GLY A 121 7.02 11.88 -6.19
N ASP A 122 6.23 12.51 -7.06
CA ASP A 122 4.99 13.24 -6.79
C ASP A 122 3.71 12.49 -7.21
N GLU A 123 3.84 11.21 -7.62
CA GLU A 123 2.75 10.42 -8.19
C GLU A 123 2.10 9.50 -7.16
N PHE A 124 0.76 9.57 -7.10
CA PHE A 124 -0.09 8.74 -6.25
C PHE A 124 -1.18 8.07 -7.09
N VAL A 125 -1.64 6.91 -6.62
CA VAL A 125 -2.78 6.19 -7.22
C VAL A 125 -3.76 5.80 -6.12
N VAL A 126 -5.05 5.85 -6.46
CA VAL A 126 -6.14 5.29 -5.65
C VAL A 126 -6.83 4.21 -6.46
N LEU A 127 -7.01 3.02 -5.84
CA LEU A 127 -7.74 1.89 -6.39
C LEU A 127 -8.99 1.63 -5.55
N LEU A 128 -10.17 1.82 -6.14
CA LEU A 128 -11.47 1.63 -5.48
C LEU A 128 -12.17 0.41 -6.08
N GLN A 129 -12.31 -0.65 -5.29
CA GLN A 129 -12.96 -1.90 -5.71
C GLN A 129 -14.44 -1.89 -5.35
N HIS A 130 -15.22 -2.71 -6.05
CA HIS A 130 -16.65 -2.91 -5.80
C HIS A 130 -17.46 -1.61 -5.77
N ILE A 131 -17.05 -0.62 -6.57
CA ILE A 131 -17.67 0.70 -6.64
C ILE A 131 -18.44 0.85 -7.94
N THR A 132 -19.65 1.39 -7.88
CA THR A 132 -20.42 1.73 -9.09
C THR A 132 -19.82 2.97 -9.79
N GLU A 133 -20.13 3.13 -11.07
CA GLU A 133 -19.68 4.29 -11.86
C GLU A 133 -20.16 5.63 -11.25
N SER A 134 -21.39 5.66 -10.74
CA SER A 134 -21.96 6.85 -10.07
C SER A 134 -21.22 7.21 -8.78
N GLU A 135 -20.93 6.21 -7.94
CA GLU A 135 -20.15 6.40 -6.72
C GLU A 135 -18.71 6.84 -7.04
N PHE A 136 -18.07 6.21 -8.03
CA PHE A 136 -16.74 6.60 -8.48
C PHE A 136 -16.71 8.06 -8.95
N SER A 137 -17.67 8.46 -9.78
CA SER A 137 -17.80 9.84 -10.26
C SER A 137 -17.96 10.83 -9.10
N SER A 138 -18.73 10.47 -8.07
CA SER A 138 -18.92 11.24 -6.85
C SER A 138 -17.62 11.35 -6.04
N GLN A 139 -16.86 10.26 -5.92
CA GLN A 139 -15.56 10.25 -5.24
C GLN A 139 -14.51 11.10 -5.96
N LEU A 140 -14.44 11.02 -7.29
CA LEU A 140 -13.52 11.84 -8.07
C LEU A 140 -13.88 13.33 -8.00
N LYS A 141 -15.18 13.67 -7.97
CA LYS A 141 -15.62 15.04 -7.74
C LYS A 141 -15.24 15.53 -6.36
N ARG A 142 -15.51 14.71 -5.33
CA ARG A 142 -15.15 15.01 -3.94
C ARG A 142 -13.65 15.29 -3.79
N LEU A 143 -12.79 14.46 -4.41
CA LEU A 143 -11.35 14.69 -4.41
C LEU A 143 -10.99 16.09 -4.92
N ARG A 144 -11.58 16.53 -6.05
CA ARG A 144 -11.31 17.83 -6.65
C ARG A 144 -11.82 18.99 -5.79
N ASP A 145 -13.00 18.83 -5.20
CA ASP A 145 -13.60 19.84 -4.33
C ASP A 145 -12.76 20.02 -3.06
N GLU A 146 -12.41 18.93 -2.38
CA GLU A 146 -11.61 18.92 -1.15
C GLU A 146 -10.15 19.37 -1.40
N ALA A 147 -9.56 19.00 -2.56
CA ALA A 147 -8.21 19.41 -2.93
C ALA A 147 -8.08 20.94 -3.07
N SER A 148 -9.18 21.65 -3.37
CA SER A 148 -9.19 23.12 -3.41
C SER A 148 -8.92 23.78 -2.04
N HIS A 149 -9.02 23.01 -0.95
CA HIS A 149 -8.80 23.45 0.42
C HIS A 149 -7.40 23.09 0.97
N LEU A 150 -6.51 22.53 0.14
CA LEU A 150 -5.15 22.19 0.54
C LEU A 150 -4.19 23.39 0.70
N GLY A 151 -4.72 24.60 0.76
CA GLY A 151 -3.93 25.82 0.92
C GLY A 151 -3.04 26.10 -0.29
N ASN A 152 -1.71 26.10 -0.08
CA ASN A 152 -0.74 26.34 -1.15
C ASN A 152 -0.40 25.10 -1.97
N LEU A 153 -0.87 23.92 -1.55
CA LEU A 153 -0.66 22.68 -2.27
C LEU A 153 -1.74 22.48 -3.35
N SER A 154 -1.35 21.90 -4.45
CA SER A 154 -2.24 21.63 -5.57
C SER A 154 -1.93 20.26 -6.15
N ILE A 155 -2.96 19.57 -6.59
CA ILE A 155 -2.85 18.29 -7.29
C ILE A 155 -3.51 18.35 -8.65
N ALA A 156 -3.02 17.57 -9.59
CA ALA A 156 -3.72 17.18 -10.81
C ALA A 156 -4.31 15.78 -10.60
N ALA A 157 -5.54 15.55 -11.05
CA ALA A 157 -6.19 14.27 -10.87
C ALA A 157 -6.96 13.83 -12.12
N GLY A 158 -6.76 12.56 -12.50
CA GLY A 158 -7.49 11.88 -13.56
C GLY A 158 -8.05 10.56 -13.06
N GLY A 159 -9.22 10.16 -13.55
CA GLY A 159 -9.82 8.90 -13.12
C GLY A 159 -10.55 8.18 -14.23
N GLN A 160 -10.58 6.87 -14.14
CA GLN A 160 -11.31 5.96 -15.03
C GLN A 160 -11.98 4.86 -14.21
N TRP A 161 -13.24 4.62 -14.50
CA TRP A 161 -13.98 3.49 -13.96
C TRP A 161 -14.16 2.41 -15.02
N ILE A 162 -14.11 1.14 -14.62
CA ILE A 162 -14.38 -0.02 -15.46
C ILE A 162 -15.32 -1.00 -14.77
N ALA A 163 -16.21 -1.60 -15.55
CA ALA A 163 -17.14 -2.61 -15.07
C ALA A 163 -16.48 -3.98 -14.88
N ASP A 164 -15.40 -4.26 -15.60
CA ASP A 164 -14.65 -5.52 -15.53
C ASP A 164 -13.15 -5.23 -15.53
N VAL A 165 -12.46 -5.79 -14.56
CA VAL A 165 -10.99 -5.64 -14.36
C VAL A 165 -10.14 -6.27 -15.48
N VAL A 166 -10.71 -7.02 -16.42
CA VAL A 166 -9.98 -7.47 -17.61
C VAL A 166 -9.35 -6.28 -18.34
N GLU A 167 -9.99 -5.11 -18.29
CA GLU A 167 -9.53 -3.87 -18.91
C GLU A 167 -8.69 -2.97 -17.99
N ILE A 168 -8.25 -3.47 -16.80
CA ILE A 168 -7.60 -2.62 -15.80
C ILE A 168 -6.36 -1.90 -16.34
N MET A 169 -5.59 -2.50 -17.24
CA MET A 169 -4.41 -1.85 -17.83
C MET A 169 -4.80 -0.64 -18.69
N ASN A 170 -5.91 -0.75 -19.43
CA ASN A 170 -6.45 0.37 -20.21
C ASN A 170 -6.99 1.47 -19.28
N ALA A 171 -7.67 1.08 -18.18
CA ALA A 171 -8.18 2.03 -17.19
C ALA A 171 -7.06 2.81 -16.52
N ILE A 172 -5.95 2.14 -16.16
CA ILE A 172 -4.75 2.76 -15.61
C ILE A 172 -4.21 3.81 -16.59
N GLN A 173 -4.03 3.45 -17.85
CA GLN A 173 -3.52 4.35 -18.89
C GLN A 173 -4.45 5.54 -19.14
N GLU A 174 -5.77 5.32 -19.16
CA GLU A 174 -6.73 6.41 -19.36
C GLU A 174 -6.82 7.35 -18.16
N ALA A 175 -6.72 6.82 -16.94
CA ALA A 175 -6.66 7.63 -15.72
C ALA A 175 -5.40 8.51 -15.70
N ASP A 176 -4.24 7.96 -16.05
CA ASP A 176 -2.97 8.68 -16.18
C ASP A 176 -3.07 9.78 -17.26
N ASN A 177 -3.55 9.45 -18.45
CA ASN A 177 -3.79 10.42 -19.53
C ASN A 177 -4.74 11.56 -19.09
N ALA A 178 -5.76 11.23 -18.30
CA ALA A 178 -6.70 12.22 -17.77
C ALA A 178 -6.03 13.15 -16.75
N MET A 179 -5.19 12.61 -15.86
CA MET A 179 -4.38 13.36 -14.91
C MET A 179 -3.41 14.29 -15.64
N TYR A 180 -2.71 13.81 -16.66
CA TYR A 180 -1.78 14.62 -17.43
C TYR A 180 -2.48 15.78 -18.15
N ARG A 181 -3.70 15.58 -18.68
CA ARG A 181 -4.53 16.66 -19.25
C ARG A 181 -4.91 17.71 -18.20
N ASP A 182 -5.17 17.28 -16.98
CA ASP A 182 -5.50 18.18 -15.87
C ASP A 182 -4.26 18.98 -15.42
N LYS A 183 -3.10 18.32 -15.30
CA LYS A 183 -1.80 18.94 -15.02
C LYS A 183 -1.46 20.02 -16.06
N ALA A 184 -1.71 19.76 -17.35
CA ALA A 184 -1.48 20.74 -18.41
C ALA A 184 -2.37 21.99 -18.29
N LYS A 185 -3.61 21.87 -17.81
CA LYS A 185 -4.49 23.01 -17.56
C LYS A 185 -3.97 23.88 -16.40
N TYR A 186 -3.46 23.26 -15.35
CA TYR A 186 -2.87 23.98 -14.22
C TYR A 186 -1.71 24.87 -14.67
N TYR A 187 -0.75 24.35 -15.42
CA TYR A 187 0.41 25.12 -15.89
C TYR A 187 0.02 26.21 -16.90
N LYS A 188 -0.97 25.96 -17.80
CA LYS A 188 -1.49 26.98 -18.71
C LYS A 188 -2.14 28.16 -17.95
N LYS A 189 -2.79 27.89 -16.83
CA LYS A 189 -3.42 28.93 -16.01
C LYS A 189 -2.37 29.76 -15.25
N LYS A 190 -1.33 29.10 -14.72
CA LYS A 190 -0.22 29.74 -13.99
C LYS A 190 0.63 30.64 -14.90
N ASN A 191 0.86 30.25 -16.15
CA ASN A 191 1.65 31.03 -17.12
C ASN A 191 0.90 32.27 -17.70
N LYS A 192 -0.38 32.47 -17.35
CA LYS A 192 -1.19 33.63 -17.77
C LYS A 192 -1.33 34.68 -16.67
N GLN A 193 -0.85 34.41 -15.48
CA GLN A 193 -0.77 35.33 -14.34
C GLN A 193 0.64 35.91 -14.19
#